data_edccdb7899b3d4e465f99a6f8a50453e
#
_entry.id   edccdb7899b3d4e465f99a6f8a50453e
#
_cell.length_a   1.000
_cell.length_b   1.000
_cell.length_c   1.000
_cell.angle_alpha   90.00
_cell.angle_beta   90.00
_cell.angle_gamma   90.00
#
_symmetry.space_group_name_H-M   'P 1'
#
loop_
_entity.id
_entity.type
_entity.pdbx_description
1 polymer ?
#
loop_
_entity_poly.entity_id
_entity_poly.type
_entity_poly.pdbx_seq_one_letter_code
_entity_poly.pdbx_strand_id
1 'polypeptide(L)'
;SGSFEEKYLALPAEAVITPMRDHQRYFPVKAADGSLLPAFITVRNGGKAHLDVVAHGNERVLRARLADAQFFFDEDRKKSLAEHREKLKTVVFQRGLGSMYEKTERLMALTTAIVEEMAAGDTDDAALADARRAAELSKADLVTGMVTEFTELQGIMGREYALLDGESPAVARAIDEQYMPRFAGAELPQTPLGFALSAADKIDNIVGTFSQGRIPTGSQDPFGLRRQALGLVLMLIEQESTMLLSDLVDEACDLYDLEEFRDKMQVYVADFIRLRLKNVLSERGVRYDVQEAVLGDVDLVADVPVRAAYVERLLASEGGEALVQSFVRVGNIARSVTGGTVDPALFKAEEEGALLSAYQAAAAARAEGEDTLPTEQALGRAIDTFFDAVMVMDKDARVKENRLSLLKMIDDDLLETADYSKIVLN
;
A
#
# COMPACT_ATOMS: atom_id res chain seq x y z
N SER A 1 -33.15 22.64 -14.95
CA SER A 1 -32.21 22.07 -15.92
C SER A 1 -31.65 23.18 -16.78
N GLY A 2 -30.45 23.00 -17.27
CA GLY A 2 -29.80 23.84 -18.27
C GLY A 2 -29.14 22.95 -19.33
N SER A 3 -28.65 23.58 -20.40
CA SER A 3 -27.98 22.93 -21.52
C SER A 3 -26.68 23.65 -21.88
N PHE A 4 -25.85 22.97 -22.67
CA PHE A 4 -24.65 23.54 -23.27
C PHE A 4 -24.50 23.06 -24.70
N GLU A 5 -23.58 23.63 -25.46
CA GLU A 5 -23.40 23.29 -26.86
C GLU A 5 -22.82 21.88 -27.05
N GLU A 6 -23.37 21.07 -27.95
CA GLU A 6 -22.95 19.69 -28.24
C GLU A 6 -21.46 19.56 -28.62
N LYS A 7 -20.86 20.60 -29.19
CA LYS A 7 -19.44 20.61 -29.56
C LYS A 7 -18.51 20.26 -28.39
N TYR A 8 -18.90 20.58 -27.15
CA TYR A 8 -18.10 20.27 -25.97
C TYR A 8 -18.11 18.80 -25.57
N LEU A 9 -19.03 17.99 -26.15
CA LEU A 9 -19.02 16.54 -26.01
C LEU A 9 -17.85 15.86 -26.74
N ALA A 10 -17.11 16.61 -27.58
CA ALA A 10 -15.86 16.16 -28.18
C ALA A 10 -14.68 16.17 -27.20
N LEU A 11 -14.81 16.85 -26.07
CA LEU A 11 -13.84 16.78 -24.98
C LEU A 11 -13.95 15.44 -24.23
N PRO A 12 -12.89 14.99 -23.56
CA PRO A 12 -12.98 13.90 -22.59
C PRO A 12 -14.12 14.16 -21.60
N ALA A 13 -14.88 13.11 -21.28
CA ALA A 13 -16.08 13.26 -20.44
C ALA A 13 -15.77 13.92 -19.08
N GLU A 14 -14.64 13.55 -18.48
CA GLU A 14 -14.18 14.11 -17.20
C GLU A 14 -13.87 15.61 -17.31
N ALA A 15 -13.34 16.06 -18.45
CA ALA A 15 -13.07 17.48 -18.69
C ALA A 15 -14.38 18.31 -18.81
N VAL A 16 -15.50 17.68 -19.17
CA VAL A 16 -16.83 18.32 -19.15
C VAL A 16 -17.49 18.21 -17.79
N ILE A 17 -17.36 17.05 -17.13
CA ILE A 17 -18.00 16.76 -15.84
C ILE A 17 -17.38 17.57 -14.68
N THR A 18 -16.05 17.65 -14.62
CA THR A 18 -15.33 18.30 -13.51
C THR A 18 -15.73 19.77 -13.32
N PRO A 19 -15.77 20.62 -14.33
CA PRO A 19 -16.27 21.99 -14.18
C PRO A 19 -17.73 22.05 -13.67
N MET A 20 -18.57 21.12 -14.09
CA MET A 20 -19.95 21.04 -13.61
C MET A 20 -20.04 20.63 -12.15
N ARG A 21 -19.43 19.50 -11.80
CA ARG A 21 -19.58 18.86 -10.49
C ARG A 21 -18.81 19.60 -9.40
N ASP A 22 -17.55 19.84 -9.63
CA ASP A 22 -16.62 20.26 -8.57
C ASP A 22 -16.63 21.79 -8.40
N HIS A 23 -16.80 22.53 -9.49
CA HIS A 23 -16.77 24.00 -9.46
C HIS A 23 -18.16 24.64 -9.32
N GLN A 24 -19.19 24.03 -9.93
CA GLN A 24 -20.52 24.64 -9.99
C GLN A 24 -21.61 23.88 -9.21
N ARG A 25 -21.31 22.67 -8.72
CA ARG A 25 -22.28 21.79 -8.05
C ARG A 25 -23.47 21.44 -8.93
N TYR A 26 -23.25 21.26 -10.24
CA TYR A 26 -24.23 20.80 -11.20
C TYR A 26 -24.12 19.28 -11.38
N PHE A 27 -25.23 18.64 -11.70
CA PHE A 27 -25.31 17.22 -11.97
C PHE A 27 -25.31 16.99 -13.49
N PRO A 28 -24.31 16.31 -14.07
CA PRO A 28 -24.31 15.94 -15.48
C PRO A 28 -25.46 14.98 -15.77
N VAL A 29 -26.05 15.11 -16.95
CA VAL A 29 -27.11 14.19 -17.42
C VAL A 29 -26.49 13.18 -18.38
N LYS A 30 -26.77 11.90 -18.14
CA LYS A 30 -26.34 10.80 -19.01
C LYS A 30 -27.53 10.12 -19.66
N ALA A 31 -27.33 9.62 -20.88
CA ALA A 31 -28.29 8.76 -21.56
C ALA A 31 -28.31 7.35 -20.92
N ALA A 32 -29.25 6.51 -21.33
CA ALA A 32 -29.40 5.16 -20.80
C ALA A 32 -28.17 4.24 -21.08
N ASP A 33 -27.40 4.54 -22.12
CA ASP A 33 -26.16 3.85 -22.47
C ASP A 33 -24.92 4.39 -21.72
N GLY A 34 -25.11 5.38 -20.83
CA GLY A 34 -24.04 6.01 -20.07
C GLY A 34 -23.34 7.18 -20.74
N SER A 35 -23.63 7.47 -22.02
CA SER A 35 -23.05 8.62 -22.73
C SER A 35 -23.53 9.95 -22.15
N LEU A 36 -22.65 10.97 -22.15
CA LEU A 36 -22.96 12.29 -21.62
C LEU A 36 -23.90 13.02 -22.60
N LEU A 37 -24.96 13.61 -22.05
CA LEU A 37 -25.86 14.50 -22.80
C LEU A 37 -25.45 15.97 -22.60
N PRO A 38 -25.73 16.87 -23.57
CA PRO A 38 -25.40 18.28 -23.46
C PRO A 38 -26.37 19.02 -22.53
N ALA A 39 -26.58 18.49 -21.32
CA ALA A 39 -27.52 18.98 -20.35
C ALA A 39 -27.01 18.77 -18.92
N PHE A 40 -27.48 19.60 -18.01
CA PHE A 40 -27.19 19.47 -16.59
C PHE A 40 -28.39 19.80 -15.71
N ILE A 41 -28.34 19.34 -14.47
CA ILE A 41 -29.33 19.66 -13.45
C ILE A 41 -28.63 20.42 -12.33
N THR A 42 -29.25 21.49 -11.85
CA THR A 42 -28.81 22.22 -10.67
C THR A 42 -29.96 22.32 -9.65
N VAL A 43 -29.59 22.27 -8.38
CA VAL A 43 -30.54 22.41 -7.27
C VAL A 43 -30.32 23.79 -6.63
N ARG A 44 -31.38 24.61 -6.55
CA ARG A 44 -31.34 25.89 -5.86
C ARG A 44 -32.21 25.85 -4.61
N ASN A 45 -31.81 26.58 -3.60
CA ASN A 45 -32.62 26.83 -2.43
C ASN A 45 -33.48 28.09 -2.69
N GLY A 46 -34.74 27.91 -3.07
CA GLY A 46 -35.65 29.00 -3.38
C GLY A 46 -36.91 28.56 -4.12
N GLY A 47 -37.85 29.51 -4.31
CA GLY A 47 -39.10 29.23 -4.98
C GLY A 47 -38.98 29.04 -6.51
N LYS A 48 -40.13 28.80 -7.16
CA LYS A 48 -40.21 28.51 -8.62
C LYS A 48 -40.13 29.79 -9.51
N ALA A 49 -40.05 30.99 -8.92
CA ALA A 49 -39.99 32.24 -9.66
C ALA A 49 -38.64 32.37 -10.41
N HIS A 50 -38.70 32.89 -11.63
CA HIS A 50 -37.54 33.20 -12.48
C HIS A 50 -36.57 32.03 -12.73
N LEU A 51 -37.09 30.83 -12.91
CA LEU A 51 -36.30 29.62 -13.20
C LEU A 51 -35.55 29.70 -14.54
N ASP A 52 -36.14 30.36 -15.52
CA ASP A 52 -35.56 30.66 -16.83
C ASP A 52 -34.33 31.56 -16.72
N VAL A 53 -34.41 32.60 -15.93
CA VAL A 53 -33.29 33.55 -15.69
C VAL A 53 -32.16 32.83 -14.97
N VAL A 54 -32.47 31.98 -13.99
CA VAL A 54 -31.47 31.21 -13.26
C VAL A 54 -30.82 30.15 -14.16
N ALA A 55 -31.60 29.43 -14.99
CA ALA A 55 -31.07 28.49 -15.94
C ALA A 55 -30.11 29.16 -16.92
N HIS A 56 -30.52 30.29 -17.51
CA HIS A 56 -29.66 31.05 -18.43
C HIS A 56 -28.36 31.52 -17.75
N GLY A 57 -28.43 32.00 -16.48
CA GLY A 57 -27.26 32.40 -15.71
C GLY A 57 -26.28 31.23 -15.52
N ASN A 58 -26.77 30.05 -15.14
CA ASN A 58 -25.96 28.86 -14.96
C ASN A 58 -25.35 28.36 -16.27
N GLU A 59 -26.12 28.35 -17.37
CA GLU A 59 -25.62 28.01 -18.71
C GLU A 59 -24.49 28.92 -19.15
N ARG A 60 -24.61 30.22 -18.88
CA ARG A 60 -23.56 31.22 -19.21
C ARG A 60 -22.25 30.93 -18.46
N VAL A 61 -22.34 30.59 -17.15
CA VAL A 61 -21.15 30.26 -16.35
C VAL A 61 -20.51 28.98 -16.85
N LEU A 62 -21.31 27.93 -17.08
CA LEU A 62 -20.79 26.66 -17.56
C LEU A 62 -20.15 26.79 -18.94
N ARG A 63 -20.79 27.55 -19.86
CA ARG A 63 -20.24 27.81 -21.20
C ARG A 63 -18.85 28.43 -21.16
N ALA A 64 -18.61 29.41 -20.25
CA ALA A 64 -17.31 30.00 -20.10
C ALA A 64 -16.26 28.96 -19.68
N ARG A 65 -16.58 28.11 -18.68
CA ARG A 65 -15.70 27.06 -18.22
C ARG A 65 -15.40 25.99 -19.27
N LEU A 66 -16.41 25.60 -20.06
CA LEU A 66 -16.24 24.63 -21.15
C LEU A 66 -15.46 25.25 -22.34
N ALA A 67 -15.60 26.54 -22.57
CA ALA A 67 -14.79 27.24 -23.57
C ALA A 67 -13.31 27.30 -23.18
N ASP A 68 -13.02 27.53 -21.89
CA ASP A 68 -11.65 27.48 -21.34
C ASP A 68 -11.09 26.04 -21.48
N ALA A 69 -11.87 25.04 -21.10
CA ALA A 69 -11.45 23.63 -21.22
C ALA A 69 -11.15 23.25 -22.70
N GLN A 70 -12.01 23.66 -23.64
CA GLN A 70 -11.78 23.42 -25.08
C GLN A 70 -10.50 24.12 -25.55
N PHE A 71 -10.30 25.36 -25.15
CA PHE A 71 -9.11 26.12 -25.53
C PHE A 71 -7.83 25.42 -25.04
N PHE A 72 -7.76 25.06 -23.74
CA PHE A 72 -6.58 24.38 -23.20
C PHE A 72 -6.37 23.00 -23.83
N PHE A 73 -7.44 22.23 -24.04
CA PHE A 73 -7.33 20.94 -24.70
C PHE A 73 -6.73 21.03 -26.11
N ASP A 74 -7.19 22.02 -26.90
CA ASP A 74 -6.68 22.25 -28.26
C ASP A 74 -5.23 22.76 -28.26
N GLU A 75 -4.86 23.62 -27.27
CA GLU A 75 -3.48 24.11 -27.15
C GLU A 75 -2.52 23.03 -26.69
N ASP A 76 -2.92 22.22 -25.69
CA ASP A 76 -2.09 21.15 -25.14
C ASP A 76 -1.75 20.08 -26.20
N ARG A 77 -2.73 19.75 -27.07
CA ARG A 77 -2.55 18.77 -28.14
C ARG A 77 -1.62 19.21 -29.28
N LYS A 78 -1.13 20.44 -29.28
CA LYS A 78 -0.12 20.89 -30.25
C LYS A 78 1.26 20.28 -29.98
N LYS A 79 1.44 19.68 -28.81
CA LYS A 79 2.63 18.98 -28.37
C LYS A 79 2.26 17.63 -27.80
N SER A 80 3.14 16.65 -27.98
CA SER A 80 2.99 15.35 -27.35
C SER A 80 3.21 15.42 -25.84
N LEU A 81 2.71 14.43 -25.11
CA LEU A 81 2.95 14.31 -23.67
C LEU A 81 4.46 14.22 -23.36
N ALA A 82 5.22 13.55 -24.21
CA ALA A 82 6.69 13.50 -24.10
C ALA A 82 7.36 14.88 -24.23
N GLU A 83 6.86 15.74 -25.12
CA GLU A 83 7.34 17.13 -25.24
C GLU A 83 6.94 17.98 -24.04
N HIS A 84 5.77 17.73 -23.44
CA HIS A 84 5.37 18.38 -22.20
C HIS A 84 6.28 17.99 -21.04
N ARG A 85 6.74 16.73 -20.97
CA ARG A 85 7.67 16.23 -19.95
C ARG A 85 8.93 17.12 -19.83
N GLU A 86 9.46 17.65 -20.93
CA GLU A 86 10.64 18.52 -20.90
C GLU A 86 10.48 19.76 -20.00
N LYS A 87 9.25 20.29 -19.88
CA LYS A 87 8.96 21.40 -18.99
C LYS A 87 9.08 21.05 -17.49
N LEU A 88 8.98 19.77 -17.14
CA LEU A 88 9.15 19.29 -15.76
C LEU A 88 10.52 19.58 -15.18
N LYS A 89 11.54 19.84 -16.02
CA LYS A 89 12.89 20.28 -15.60
C LYS A 89 12.88 21.58 -14.82
N THR A 90 11.88 22.42 -15.06
CA THR A 90 11.72 23.72 -14.38
C THR A 90 10.74 23.68 -13.20
N VAL A 91 10.07 22.55 -12.99
CA VAL A 91 9.11 22.35 -11.91
C VAL A 91 9.79 21.67 -10.74
N VAL A 92 9.95 22.37 -9.64
CA VAL A 92 10.56 21.84 -8.42
C VAL A 92 9.62 20.79 -7.81
N PHE A 93 10.14 19.57 -7.56
CA PHE A 93 9.39 18.54 -6.82
C PHE A 93 9.30 18.94 -5.33
N GLN A 94 10.44 18.95 -4.66
CA GLN A 94 10.59 19.48 -3.31
C GLN A 94 12.00 20.10 -3.16
N ARG A 95 12.14 21.04 -2.24
CA ARG A 95 13.45 21.63 -1.95
C ARG A 95 14.39 20.53 -1.44
N GLY A 96 15.49 20.31 -2.15
CA GLY A 96 16.49 19.29 -1.84
C GLY A 96 16.26 17.93 -2.52
N LEU A 97 15.15 17.76 -3.27
CA LEU A 97 14.82 16.51 -3.97
C LEU A 97 14.76 16.66 -5.50
N GLY A 98 15.21 17.82 -6.01
CA GLY A 98 15.27 18.08 -7.44
C GLY A 98 13.93 18.49 -8.07
N SER A 99 13.86 18.32 -9.38
CA SER A 99 12.74 18.65 -10.24
C SER A 99 11.75 17.50 -10.37
N MET A 100 10.55 17.80 -10.91
CA MET A 100 9.58 16.77 -11.31
C MET A 100 10.09 15.88 -12.44
N TYR A 101 10.99 16.39 -13.28
CA TYR A 101 11.67 15.58 -14.30
C TYR A 101 12.56 14.51 -13.65
N GLU A 102 13.43 14.88 -12.72
CA GLU A 102 14.28 13.94 -11.96
C GLU A 102 13.44 12.92 -11.18
N LYS A 103 12.27 13.35 -10.67
CA LYS A 103 11.30 12.42 -10.08
C LYS A 103 10.85 11.36 -11.11
N THR A 104 10.50 11.75 -12.35
CA THR A 104 10.11 10.75 -13.36
C THR A 104 11.25 9.77 -13.69
N GLU A 105 12.52 10.21 -13.65
CA GLU A 105 13.67 9.31 -13.81
C GLU A 105 13.74 8.26 -12.70
N ARG A 106 13.54 8.66 -11.44
CA ARG A 106 13.46 7.71 -10.32
C ARG A 106 12.27 6.78 -10.45
N LEU A 107 11.10 7.30 -10.84
CA LEU A 107 9.91 6.47 -11.06
C LEU A 107 10.12 5.42 -12.15
N MET A 108 10.89 5.72 -13.20
CA MET A 108 11.24 4.74 -14.24
C MET A 108 12.01 3.56 -13.65
N ALA A 109 12.99 3.81 -12.78
CA ALA A 109 13.75 2.76 -12.12
C ALA A 109 12.87 1.95 -11.16
N LEU A 110 12.19 2.63 -10.22
CA LEU A 110 11.33 1.97 -9.22
C LEU A 110 10.19 1.17 -9.85
N THR A 111 9.48 1.73 -10.85
CA THR A 111 8.37 1.02 -11.49
C THR A 111 8.87 -0.23 -12.22
N THR A 112 10.05 -0.16 -12.85
CA THR A 112 10.66 -1.30 -13.52
C THR A 112 11.01 -2.40 -12.50
N ALA A 113 11.69 -2.04 -11.41
CA ALA A 113 12.05 -2.99 -10.35
C ALA A 113 10.80 -3.67 -9.74
N ILE A 114 9.74 -2.90 -9.45
CA ILE A 114 8.48 -3.46 -8.94
C ILE A 114 7.84 -4.43 -9.93
N VAL A 115 7.83 -4.11 -11.23
CA VAL A 115 7.27 -5.00 -12.27
C VAL A 115 8.10 -6.28 -12.39
N GLU A 116 9.43 -6.20 -12.31
CA GLU A 116 10.32 -7.37 -12.30
C GLU A 116 10.06 -8.26 -11.09
N GLU A 117 9.90 -7.69 -9.91
CA GLU A 117 9.60 -8.42 -8.68
C GLU A 117 8.21 -9.10 -8.74
N MET A 118 7.18 -8.38 -9.19
CA MET A 118 5.83 -8.93 -9.34
C MET A 118 5.77 -10.12 -10.29
N ALA A 119 6.63 -10.17 -11.29
CA ALA A 119 6.72 -11.24 -12.26
C ALA A 119 7.62 -12.41 -11.80
N ALA A 120 8.20 -12.33 -10.60
CA ALA A 120 9.11 -13.34 -10.05
C ALA A 120 10.23 -13.77 -11.03
N GLY A 121 10.72 -12.81 -11.83
CA GLY A 121 11.79 -13.02 -12.79
C GLY A 121 11.37 -13.54 -14.17
N ASP A 122 10.07 -13.75 -14.41
CA ASP A 122 9.51 -14.12 -15.73
C ASP A 122 8.83 -12.90 -16.40
N THR A 123 9.60 -11.82 -16.52
CA THR A 123 9.12 -10.56 -17.11
C THR A 123 9.49 -10.47 -18.58
N ASP A 124 8.53 -10.13 -19.45
CA ASP A 124 8.82 -9.88 -20.84
C ASP A 124 9.35 -8.43 -21.07
N ASP A 125 10.14 -8.25 -22.12
CA ASP A 125 10.74 -6.96 -22.47
C ASP A 125 9.67 -5.88 -22.77
N ALA A 126 8.48 -6.27 -23.21
CA ALA A 126 7.38 -5.36 -23.53
C ALA A 126 6.76 -4.79 -22.24
N ALA A 127 6.60 -5.61 -21.21
CA ALA A 127 6.11 -5.16 -19.89
C ALA A 127 7.09 -4.16 -19.25
N LEU A 128 8.40 -4.40 -19.36
CA LEU A 128 9.43 -3.47 -18.88
C LEU A 128 9.47 -2.18 -19.68
N ALA A 129 9.27 -2.25 -21.00
CA ALA A 129 9.18 -1.07 -21.85
C ALA A 129 7.95 -0.22 -21.48
N ASP A 130 6.80 -0.83 -21.28
CA ASP A 130 5.57 -0.16 -20.83
C ASP A 130 5.75 0.45 -19.44
N ALA A 131 6.42 -0.25 -18.50
CA ALA A 131 6.72 0.26 -17.17
C ALA A 131 7.55 1.54 -17.21
N ARG A 132 8.64 1.52 -17.97
CA ARG A 132 9.49 2.71 -18.19
C ARG A 132 8.72 3.83 -18.83
N ARG A 133 7.92 3.52 -19.87
CA ARG A 133 7.17 4.54 -20.62
C ARG A 133 6.07 5.17 -19.78
N ALA A 134 5.32 4.39 -19.02
CA ALA A 134 4.29 4.91 -18.12
C ALA A 134 4.90 5.84 -17.06
N ALA A 135 6.01 5.43 -16.44
CA ALA A 135 6.71 6.25 -15.45
C ALA A 135 7.31 7.53 -16.06
N GLU A 136 7.91 7.44 -17.25
CA GLU A 136 8.46 8.58 -17.99
C GLU A 136 7.39 9.66 -18.21
N LEU A 137 6.19 9.28 -18.61
CA LEU A 137 5.11 10.21 -18.95
C LEU A 137 4.23 10.61 -17.76
N SER A 138 4.38 9.93 -16.63
CA SER A 138 3.43 9.94 -15.51
C SER A 138 3.09 11.31 -14.92
N LYS A 139 4.00 12.28 -15.01
CA LYS A 139 3.84 13.63 -14.44
C LYS A 139 3.75 14.73 -15.52
N ALA A 140 3.79 14.35 -16.80
CA ALA A 140 3.90 15.30 -17.89
C ALA A 140 2.64 16.17 -18.07
N ASP A 141 1.47 15.67 -17.66
CA ASP A 141 0.21 16.41 -17.71
C ASP A 141 0.14 17.57 -16.70
N LEU A 142 0.95 17.54 -15.63
CA LEU A 142 1.00 18.61 -14.62
C LEU A 142 1.38 19.99 -15.20
N VAL A 143 2.05 20.02 -16.33
CA VAL A 143 2.48 21.26 -17.02
C VAL A 143 1.66 21.59 -18.24
N THR A 144 0.55 20.91 -18.45
CA THR A 144 -0.45 21.21 -19.47
C THR A 144 -1.37 22.32 -19.02
N GLY A 145 -1.95 23.06 -19.96
CA GLY A 145 -2.92 24.13 -19.65
C GLY A 145 -4.16 23.57 -18.96
N MET A 146 -4.65 22.41 -19.43
CA MET A 146 -5.84 21.76 -18.86
C MET A 146 -5.65 21.41 -17.37
N VAL A 147 -4.55 20.76 -16.99
CA VAL A 147 -4.32 20.38 -15.58
C VAL A 147 -3.92 21.58 -14.71
N THR A 148 -3.31 22.61 -15.31
CA THR A 148 -3.01 23.86 -14.59
C THR A 148 -4.30 24.60 -14.19
N GLU A 149 -5.32 24.62 -15.06
CA GLU A 149 -6.61 25.26 -14.78
C GLU A 149 -7.56 24.33 -13.97
N PHE A 150 -7.54 23.03 -14.24
CA PHE A 150 -8.39 22.01 -13.62
C PHE A 150 -7.52 20.95 -12.96
N THR A 151 -6.98 21.26 -11.78
CA THR A 151 -6.01 20.41 -11.08
C THR A 151 -6.53 19.02 -10.73
N GLU A 152 -7.85 18.88 -10.60
CA GLU A 152 -8.52 17.61 -10.33
C GLU A 152 -8.41 16.62 -11.49
N LEU A 153 -8.05 17.09 -12.69
CA LEU A 153 -7.89 16.28 -13.90
C LEU A 153 -6.48 15.67 -14.03
N GLN A 154 -5.59 15.88 -13.07
CA GLN A 154 -4.26 15.26 -13.08
C GLN A 154 -4.36 13.73 -13.16
N GLY A 155 -3.54 13.13 -14.00
CA GLY A 155 -3.57 11.71 -14.35
C GLY A 155 -4.66 11.37 -15.37
N ILE A 156 -5.88 11.88 -15.21
CA ILE A 156 -6.98 11.67 -16.17
C ILE A 156 -6.60 12.27 -17.52
N MET A 157 -6.15 13.52 -17.55
CA MET A 157 -5.70 14.15 -18.79
C MET A 157 -4.40 13.55 -19.30
N GLY A 158 -3.52 13.10 -18.41
CA GLY A 158 -2.35 12.32 -18.79
C GLY A 158 -2.70 11.07 -19.58
N ARG A 159 -3.70 10.31 -19.12
CA ARG A 159 -4.27 9.15 -19.83
C ARG A 159 -4.82 9.55 -21.19
N GLU A 160 -5.67 10.56 -21.26
CA GLU A 160 -6.29 11.01 -22.51
C GLU A 160 -5.25 11.47 -23.54
N TYR A 161 -4.28 12.27 -23.11
CA TYR A 161 -3.20 12.72 -24.00
C TYR A 161 -2.31 11.58 -24.44
N ALA A 162 -1.97 10.63 -23.56
CA ALA A 162 -1.20 9.44 -23.93
C ALA A 162 -1.90 8.63 -25.01
N LEU A 163 -3.21 8.39 -24.89
CA LEU A 163 -3.99 7.69 -25.92
C LEU A 163 -4.01 8.44 -27.25
N LEU A 164 -4.15 9.78 -27.22
CA LEU A 164 -4.14 10.62 -28.42
C LEU A 164 -2.77 10.65 -29.11
N ASP A 165 -1.69 10.51 -28.34
CA ASP A 165 -0.31 10.42 -28.84
C ASP A 165 0.03 9.02 -29.36
N GLY A 166 -0.86 8.02 -29.19
CA GLY A 166 -0.70 6.64 -29.68
C GLY A 166 0.06 5.73 -28.73
N GLU A 167 0.16 6.09 -27.45
CA GLU A 167 0.71 5.21 -26.43
C GLU A 167 -0.20 3.99 -26.19
N SER A 168 0.37 2.91 -25.64
CA SER A 168 -0.41 1.71 -25.35
C SER A 168 -1.53 2.01 -24.31
N PRO A 169 -2.68 1.33 -24.42
CA PRO A 169 -3.73 1.48 -23.40
C PRO A 169 -3.27 1.15 -21.98
N ALA A 170 -2.30 0.25 -21.83
CA ALA A 170 -1.70 -0.10 -20.54
C ALA A 170 -0.92 1.09 -19.95
N VAL A 171 -0.06 1.72 -20.75
CA VAL A 171 0.69 2.93 -20.37
C VAL A 171 -0.27 4.06 -20.00
N ALA A 172 -1.24 4.35 -20.85
CA ALA A 172 -2.20 5.41 -20.62
C ALA A 172 -2.99 5.21 -19.32
N ARG A 173 -3.45 3.98 -19.07
CA ARG A 173 -4.18 3.64 -17.85
C ARG A 173 -3.33 3.77 -16.59
N ALA A 174 -2.09 3.33 -16.62
CA ALA A 174 -1.17 3.45 -15.49
C ALA A 174 -0.89 4.91 -15.12
N ILE A 175 -0.82 5.82 -16.10
CA ILE A 175 -0.68 7.27 -15.87
C ILE A 175 -1.83 7.84 -15.03
N ASP A 176 -3.05 7.36 -15.21
CA ASP A 176 -4.19 7.73 -14.37
C ASP A 176 -4.14 7.04 -12.99
N GLU A 177 -3.92 5.72 -13.00
CA GLU A 177 -3.96 4.87 -11.82
C GLU A 177 -2.85 5.20 -10.79
N GLN A 178 -1.75 5.83 -11.17
CA GLN A 178 -0.67 6.22 -10.24
C GLN A 178 -1.15 7.08 -9.07
N TYR A 179 -2.23 7.84 -9.26
CA TYR A 179 -2.79 8.69 -8.22
C TYR A 179 -3.79 7.97 -7.31
N MET A 180 -4.12 6.72 -7.63
CA MET A 180 -5.05 5.92 -6.83
C MET A 180 -4.36 5.31 -5.59
N PRO A 181 -5.09 5.18 -4.47
CA PRO A 181 -6.39 5.78 -4.20
C PRO A 181 -6.29 7.30 -4.04
N ARG A 182 -7.16 8.06 -4.69
CA ARG A 182 -7.12 9.54 -4.68
C ARG A 182 -7.54 10.15 -3.33
N PHE A 183 -8.38 9.41 -2.61
CA PHE A 183 -8.85 9.77 -1.24
C PHE A 183 -9.18 8.49 -0.46
N ALA A 184 -9.46 8.62 0.84
CA ALA A 184 -9.80 7.47 1.67
C ALA A 184 -11.09 6.78 1.17
N GLY A 185 -11.04 5.47 0.94
CA GLY A 185 -12.14 4.67 0.39
C GLY A 185 -12.35 4.79 -1.12
N ALA A 186 -11.45 5.51 -1.84
CA ALA A 186 -11.46 5.52 -3.30
C ALA A 186 -10.96 4.19 -3.89
N GLU A 187 -11.24 4.00 -5.18
CA GLU A 187 -10.76 2.84 -5.92
C GLU A 187 -9.22 2.74 -5.91
N LEU A 188 -8.72 1.52 -5.81
CA LEU A 188 -7.31 1.18 -5.94
C LEU A 188 -6.95 0.98 -7.43
N PRO A 189 -5.65 1.05 -7.79
CA PRO A 189 -5.20 0.68 -9.12
C PRO A 189 -5.70 -0.72 -9.51
N GLN A 190 -6.25 -0.85 -10.72
CA GLN A 190 -6.86 -2.09 -11.18
C GLN A 190 -5.93 -2.91 -12.08
N THR A 191 -4.87 -2.29 -12.59
CA THR A 191 -3.91 -2.94 -13.48
C THR A 191 -2.57 -3.18 -12.76
N PRO A 192 -1.83 -4.26 -13.08
CA PRO A 192 -0.51 -4.51 -12.51
C PRO A 192 0.46 -3.34 -12.72
N LEU A 193 0.46 -2.73 -13.91
CA LEU A 193 1.30 -1.59 -14.22
C LEU A 193 0.87 -0.33 -13.44
N GLY A 194 -0.43 -0.09 -13.29
CA GLY A 194 -0.96 1.01 -12.49
C GLY A 194 -0.62 0.84 -11.01
N PHE A 195 -0.69 -0.40 -10.49
CA PHE A 195 -0.24 -0.73 -9.15
C PHE A 195 1.25 -0.41 -8.97
N ALA A 196 2.11 -0.91 -9.88
CA ALA A 196 3.56 -0.71 -9.79
C ALA A 196 3.94 0.78 -9.81
N LEU A 197 3.38 1.55 -10.73
CA LEU A 197 3.65 2.99 -10.83
C LEU A 197 3.10 3.76 -9.61
N SER A 198 1.95 3.36 -9.09
CA SER A 198 1.36 3.97 -7.90
C SER A 198 2.18 3.68 -6.64
N ALA A 199 2.68 2.45 -6.48
CA ALA A 199 3.56 2.06 -5.39
C ALA A 199 4.90 2.81 -5.47
N ALA A 200 5.50 2.86 -6.67
CA ALA A 200 6.73 3.61 -6.94
C ALA A 200 6.59 5.10 -6.57
N ASP A 201 5.51 5.76 -6.98
CA ASP A 201 5.28 7.17 -6.65
C ASP A 201 5.15 7.43 -5.15
N LYS A 202 4.47 6.52 -4.43
CA LYS A 202 4.27 6.63 -2.99
C LYS A 202 5.56 6.40 -2.21
N ILE A 203 6.32 5.37 -2.55
CA ILE A 203 7.59 5.09 -1.86
C ILE A 203 8.63 6.18 -2.13
N ASP A 204 8.74 6.68 -3.38
CA ASP A 204 9.60 7.81 -3.73
C ASP A 204 9.26 9.06 -2.91
N ASN A 205 7.96 9.35 -2.75
CA ASN A 205 7.51 10.47 -1.93
C ASN A 205 7.87 10.32 -0.45
N ILE A 206 7.68 9.12 0.12
CA ILE A 206 7.94 8.84 1.53
C ILE A 206 9.44 8.91 1.80
N VAL A 207 10.24 8.11 1.09
CA VAL A 207 11.69 8.02 1.29
C VAL A 207 12.36 9.36 1.00
N GLY A 208 12.03 10.00 -0.13
CA GLY A 208 12.58 11.31 -0.49
C GLY A 208 12.27 12.36 0.57
N THR A 209 11.03 12.45 1.06
CA THR A 209 10.66 13.43 2.07
C THR A 209 11.33 13.14 3.43
N PHE A 210 11.44 11.87 3.81
CA PHE A 210 12.12 11.45 5.05
C PHE A 210 13.63 11.73 5.00
N SER A 211 14.26 11.59 3.82
CA SER A 211 15.69 11.91 3.65
C SER A 211 16.01 13.37 3.98
N GLN A 212 15.02 14.27 3.83
CA GLN A 212 15.13 15.66 4.21
C GLN A 212 14.76 15.94 5.69
N GLY A 213 14.60 14.90 6.50
CA GLY A 213 14.19 15.02 7.90
C GLY A 213 12.75 15.48 8.10
N ARG A 214 11.90 15.40 7.09
CA ARG A 214 10.51 15.90 7.12
C ARG A 214 9.51 14.78 7.37
N ILE A 215 9.69 14.06 8.47
CA ILE A 215 8.75 13.00 8.89
C ILE A 215 7.51 13.67 9.50
N PRO A 216 6.28 13.32 9.06
CA PRO A 216 5.05 13.90 9.60
C PRO A 216 4.90 13.66 11.10
N THR A 217 4.71 14.73 11.88
CA THR A 217 4.51 14.69 13.34
C THR A 217 3.20 15.39 13.72
N GLY A 218 2.51 14.90 14.75
CA GLY A 218 1.26 15.49 15.24
C GLY A 218 0.23 15.70 14.11
N SER A 219 -0.29 16.92 13.95
CA SER A 219 -1.26 17.28 12.91
C SER A 219 -0.61 17.73 11.59
N GLN A 220 0.72 17.88 11.54
CA GLN A 220 1.42 18.40 10.36
C GLN A 220 1.76 17.28 9.38
N ASP A 221 1.22 17.39 8.18
CA ASP A 221 1.51 16.52 7.04
C ASP A 221 1.33 17.31 5.72
N PRO A 222 2.21 18.28 5.44
CA PRO A 222 2.04 19.18 4.31
C PRO A 222 2.13 18.49 2.95
N PHE A 223 2.71 17.29 2.90
CA PHE A 223 2.86 16.51 1.68
C PHE A 223 1.86 15.36 1.56
N GLY A 224 0.95 15.19 2.54
CA GLY A 224 -0.07 14.13 2.54
C GLY A 224 0.50 12.72 2.61
N LEU A 225 1.68 12.54 3.22
CA LEU A 225 2.38 11.27 3.28
C LEU A 225 1.60 10.20 4.03
N ARG A 226 0.79 10.58 5.05
CA ARG A 226 -0.04 9.61 5.78
C ARG A 226 -1.07 8.96 4.87
N ARG A 227 -1.69 9.75 3.98
CA ARG A 227 -2.65 9.23 2.99
C ARG A 227 -1.94 8.37 1.95
N GLN A 228 -0.75 8.76 1.52
CA GLN A 228 0.04 7.99 0.57
C GLN A 228 0.48 6.64 1.16
N ALA A 229 0.97 6.63 2.41
CA ALA A 229 1.32 5.41 3.13
C ALA A 229 0.10 4.50 3.35
N LEU A 230 -1.06 5.06 3.72
CA LEU A 230 -2.30 4.28 3.82
C LEU A 230 -2.69 3.69 2.46
N GLY A 231 -2.58 4.47 1.38
CA GLY A 231 -2.82 3.98 0.02
C GLY A 231 -1.90 2.83 -0.35
N LEU A 232 -0.60 2.93 -0.05
CA LEU A 232 0.37 1.86 -0.30
C LEU A 232 0.00 0.59 0.49
N VAL A 233 -0.30 0.72 1.79
CA VAL A 233 -0.73 -0.41 2.64
C VAL A 233 -1.97 -1.10 2.07
N LEU A 234 -3.00 -0.34 1.69
CA LEU A 234 -4.23 -0.92 1.13
C LEU A 234 -3.98 -1.62 -0.20
N MET A 235 -3.13 -1.05 -1.04
CA MET A 235 -2.75 -1.65 -2.33
C MET A 235 -2.01 -2.97 -2.14
N LEU A 236 -1.02 -3.02 -1.23
CA LEU A 236 -0.25 -4.23 -0.94
C LEU A 236 -1.15 -5.34 -0.37
N ILE A 237 -2.08 -5.00 0.53
CA ILE A 237 -3.03 -5.96 1.12
C ILE A 237 -4.00 -6.49 0.06
N GLU A 238 -4.59 -5.62 -0.77
CA GLU A 238 -5.61 -6.02 -1.77
C GLU A 238 -5.03 -6.89 -2.88
N GLN A 239 -3.76 -6.66 -3.24
CA GLN A 239 -3.04 -7.46 -4.22
C GLN A 239 -2.39 -8.71 -3.62
N GLU A 240 -2.56 -8.96 -2.32
CA GLU A 240 -1.88 -10.05 -1.61
C GLU A 240 -0.37 -10.08 -1.94
N SER A 241 0.23 -8.89 -1.97
CA SER A 241 1.59 -8.69 -2.47
C SER A 241 2.63 -9.42 -1.62
N THR A 242 3.54 -10.10 -2.27
CA THR A 242 4.70 -10.76 -1.63
C THR A 242 5.92 -9.85 -1.50
N MET A 243 5.84 -8.62 -2.00
CA MET A 243 6.93 -7.65 -1.92
C MET A 243 7.23 -7.26 -0.47
N LEU A 244 8.51 -7.24 -0.13
CA LEU A 244 8.97 -6.77 1.16
C LEU A 244 9.04 -5.23 1.18
N LEU A 245 8.63 -4.64 2.28
CA LEU A 245 8.72 -3.20 2.47
C LEU A 245 10.18 -2.74 2.48
N SER A 246 11.08 -3.55 3.05
CA SER A 246 12.52 -3.30 3.06
C SER A 246 13.09 -3.19 1.65
N ASP A 247 12.71 -4.08 0.73
CA ASP A 247 13.19 -4.04 -0.66
C ASP A 247 12.74 -2.76 -1.37
N LEU A 248 11.47 -2.37 -1.22
CA LEU A 248 10.95 -1.12 -1.76
C LEU A 248 11.67 0.12 -1.21
N VAL A 249 12.03 0.10 0.08
CA VAL A 249 12.78 1.19 0.71
C VAL A 249 14.21 1.23 0.21
N ASP A 250 14.84 0.07 0.05
CA ASP A 250 16.22 -0.04 -0.40
C ASP A 250 16.40 0.45 -1.84
N GLU A 251 15.53 0.03 -2.74
CA GLU A 251 15.48 0.54 -4.12
C GLU A 251 15.32 2.07 -4.16
N ALA A 252 14.45 2.62 -3.31
CA ALA A 252 14.30 4.07 -3.24
C ALA A 252 15.52 4.76 -2.63
N CYS A 253 16.16 4.17 -1.62
CA CYS A 253 17.38 4.70 -1.01
C CYS A 253 18.54 4.81 -2.01
N ASP A 254 18.69 3.82 -2.89
CA ASP A 254 19.74 3.82 -3.93
C ASP A 254 19.57 5.00 -4.90
N LEU A 255 18.34 5.37 -5.22
CA LEU A 255 18.04 6.50 -6.12
C LEU A 255 18.26 7.88 -5.48
N TYR A 256 18.45 7.93 -4.17
CA TYR A 256 18.74 9.15 -3.41
C TYR A 256 20.14 9.16 -2.79
N ASP A 257 21.02 8.21 -3.15
CA ASP A 257 22.38 8.06 -2.60
C ASP A 257 22.38 7.98 -1.06
N LEU A 258 21.43 7.21 -0.47
CA LEU A 258 21.21 7.10 0.97
C LEU A 258 21.81 5.82 1.60
N GLU A 259 22.81 5.21 1.02
CA GLU A 259 23.39 3.92 1.47
C GLU A 259 23.78 3.94 2.96
N GLU A 260 24.41 5.02 3.43
CA GLU A 260 24.81 5.17 4.84
C GLU A 260 23.61 5.34 5.83
N PHE A 261 22.43 5.66 5.31
CA PHE A 261 21.22 5.88 6.09
C PHE A 261 20.15 4.81 5.88
N ARG A 262 20.44 3.77 5.10
CA ARG A 262 19.48 2.71 4.70
C ARG A 262 18.77 2.08 5.89
N ASP A 263 19.51 1.51 6.84
CA ASP A 263 18.95 0.86 8.03
C ASP A 263 18.00 1.79 8.80
N LYS A 264 18.42 3.05 8.94
CA LYS A 264 17.61 4.05 9.62
C LYS A 264 16.34 4.41 8.85
N MET A 265 16.43 4.45 7.51
CA MET A 265 15.30 4.71 6.64
C MET A 265 14.28 3.56 6.70
N GLN A 266 14.76 2.32 6.67
CA GLN A 266 13.92 1.13 6.86
C GLN A 266 13.14 1.22 8.17
N VAL A 267 13.78 1.53 9.29
CA VAL A 267 13.11 1.71 10.58
C VAL A 267 12.05 2.82 10.53
N TYR A 268 12.39 3.97 9.97
CA TYR A 268 11.45 5.10 9.90
C TYR A 268 10.23 4.79 9.03
N VAL A 269 10.43 4.15 7.88
CA VAL A 269 9.34 3.78 6.98
C VAL A 269 8.51 2.66 7.60
N ALA A 270 9.12 1.63 8.19
CA ALA A 270 8.42 0.56 8.89
C ALA A 270 7.53 1.10 10.03
N ASP A 271 8.04 2.01 10.86
CA ASP A 271 7.26 2.65 11.93
C ASP A 271 6.09 3.48 11.36
N PHE A 272 6.34 4.17 10.26
CA PHE A 272 5.31 4.96 9.60
C PHE A 272 4.22 4.08 8.98
N ILE A 273 4.55 2.96 8.36
CA ILE A 273 3.63 1.95 7.81
C ILE A 273 2.89 1.21 8.94
N ARG A 274 3.57 0.83 10.02
CA ARG A 274 2.98 0.17 11.19
C ARG A 274 1.78 0.93 11.74
N LEU A 275 1.87 2.26 11.82
CA LEU A 275 0.76 3.10 12.26
C LEU A 275 -0.44 3.07 11.30
N ARG A 276 -0.21 2.88 9.99
CA ARG A 276 -1.29 2.75 8.99
C ARG A 276 -1.93 1.37 9.08
N LEU A 277 -1.13 0.33 9.20
CA LEU A 277 -1.60 -1.04 9.45
C LEU A 277 -2.47 -1.11 10.71
N LYS A 278 -2.05 -0.47 11.79
CA LYS A 278 -2.85 -0.39 13.03
C LYS A 278 -4.24 0.22 12.78
N ASN A 279 -4.32 1.29 11.98
CA ASN A 279 -5.60 1.90 11.63
C ASN A 279 -6.46 0.92 10.80
N VAL A 280 -5.88 0.25 9.80
CA VAL A 280 -6.58 -0.74 8.96
C VAL A 280 -7.11 -1.90 9.80
N LEU A 281 -6.30 -2.44 10.70
CA LEU A 281 -6.73 -3.51 11.61
C LEU A 281 -7.85 -3.04 12.56
N SER A 282 -7.77 -1.81 13.08
CA SER A 282 -8.80 -1.22 13.93
C SER A 282 -10.13 -1.05 13.19
N GLU A 283 -10.10 -0.57 11.93
CA GLU A 283 -11.29 -0.43 11.07
C GLU A 283 -11.91 -1.79 10.73
N ARG A 284 -11.11 -2.86 10.65
CA ARG A 284 -11.56 -4.24 10.47
C ARG A 284 -12.08 -4.89 11.76
N GLY A 285 -12.02 -4.19 12.90
CA GLY A 285 -12.53 -4.65 14.19
C GLY A 285 -11.60 -5.63 14.92
N VAL A 286 -10.33 -5.75 14.52
CA VAL A 286 -9.35 -6.61 15.20
C VAL A 286 -9.11 -6.12 16.62
N ARG A 287 -9.04 -7.04 17.61
CA ARG A 287 -8.77 -6.72 19.02
C ARG A 287 -7.43 -5.97 19.15
N TYR A 288 -7.37 -4.99 20.06
CA TYR A 288 -6.18 -4.14 20.23
C TYR A 288 -4.91 -4.91 20.59
N ASP A 289 -5.03 -5.95 21.41
CA ASP A 289 -3.91 -6.79 21.84
C ASP A 289 -3.40 -7.71 20.72
N VAL A 290 -4.30 -8.20 19.86
CA VAL A 290 -3.94 -8.90 18.64
C VAL A 290 -3.22 -7.96 17.67
N GLN A 291 -3.67 -6.72 17.53
CA GLN A 291 -2.96 -5.71 16.73
C GLN A 291 -1.52 -5.53 17.24
N GLU A 292 -1.32 -5.34 18.56
CA GLU A 292 0.00 -5.18 19.14
C GLU A 292 0.88 -6.44 18.96
N ALA A 293 0.27 -7.62 18.97
CA ALA A 293 0.98 -8.89 18.80
C ALA A 293 1.53 -9.08 17.36
N VAL A 294 0.78 -8.67 16.33
CA VAL A 294 1.17 -8.90 14.93
C VAL A 294 1.93 -7.74 14.29
N LEU A 295 1.93 -6.56 14.90
CA LEU A 295 2.59 -5.37 14.36
C LEU A 295 4.09 -5.29 14.69
N GLY A 296 4.67 -6.31 15.32
CA GLY A 296 6.12 -6.39 15.60
C GLY A 296 6.94 -6.38 14.32
N ASP A 297 6.56 -7.21 13.37
CA ASP A 297 7.09 -7.25 12.02
C ASP A 297 6.04 -6.80 11.02
N VAL A 298 6.40 -5.87 10.13
CA VAL A 298 5.53 -5.28 9.10
C VAL A 298 6.19 -5.32 7.72
N ASP A 299 7.26 -6.08 7.57
CA ASP A 299 8.01 -6.12 6.31
C ASP A 299 7.16 -6.72 5.19
N LEU A 300 6.50 -7.84 5.44
CA LEU A 300 5.47 -8.36 4.54
C LEU A 300 4.10 -7.77 4.91
N VAL A 301 3.81 -6.59 4.37
CA VAL A 301 2.61 -5.78 4.71
C VAL A 301 1.31 -6.56 4.53
N ALA A 302 1.19 -7.33 3.44
CA ALA A 302 -0.02 -8.08 3.10
C ALA A 302 -0.32 -9.21 4.08
N ASP A 303 0.69 -9.75 4.74
CA ASP A 303 0.56 -10.86 5.68
C ASP A 303 0.03 -10.41 7.06
N VAL A 304 0.21 -9.15 7.43
CA VAL A 304 -0.19 -8.66 8.76
C VAL A 304 -1.67 -8.89 9.08
N PRO A 305 -2.64 -8.60 8.18
CA PRO A 305 -4.05 -8.92 8.43
C PRO A 305 -4.32 -10.43 8.47
N VAL A 306 -3.57 -11.24 7.72
CA VAL A 306 -3.69 -12.70 7.70
C VAL A 306 -3.26 -13.27 9.06
N ARG A 307 -2.11 -12.83 9.57
CA ARG A 307 -1.63 -13.19 10.92
C ARG A 307 -2.60 -12.75 12.01
N ALA A 308 -3.18 -11.55 11.89
CA ALA A 308 -4.18 -11.08 12.85
C ALA A 308 -5.42 -12.00 12.87
N ALA A 309 -5.97 -12.34 11.71
CA ALA A 309 -7.12 -13.24 11.59
C ALA A 309 -6.80 -14.65 12.12
N TYR A 310 -5.56 -15.11 11.89
CA TYR A 310 -5.09 -16.39 12.44
C TYR A 310 -5.08 -16.38 13.97
N VAL A 311 -4.50 -15.35 14.60
CA VAL A 311 -4.44 -15.23 16.07
C VAL A 311 -5.85 -15.11 16.66
N GLU A 312 -6.77 -14.35 16.05
CA GLU A 312 -8.17 -14.27 16.50
C GLU A 312 -8.88 -15.62 16.43
N ARG A 313 -8.68 -16.37 15.35
CA ARG A 313 -9.24 -17.74 15.21
C ARG A 313 -8.66 -18.70 16.25
N LEU A 314 -7.36 -18.61 16.53
CA LEU A 314 -6.71 -19.41 17.55
C LEU A 314 -7.28 -19.11 18.93
N LEU A 315 -7.44 -17.85 19.30
CA LEU A 315 -8.04 -17.43 20.58
C LEU A 315 -9.50 -17.84 20.71
N ALA A 316 -10.26 -17.87 19.63
CA ALA A 316 -11.66 -18.29 19.61
C ALA A 316 -11.85 -19.81 19.67
N SER A 317 -10.77 -20.59 19.48
CA SER A 317 -10.84 -22.06 19.52
C SER A 317 -10.97 -22.62 20.93
N GLU A 318 -11.46 -23.85 21.05
CA GLU A 318 -11.50 -24.56 22.35
C GLU A 318 -10.06 -24.72 22.90
N GLY A 319 -9.81 -24.21 24.11
CA GLY A 319 -8.48 -24.21 24.73
C GLY A 319 -7.50 -23.17 24.17
N GLY A 320 -7.94 -22.24 23.31
CA GLY A 320 -7.06 -21.25 22.67
C GLY A 320 -6.31 -20.35 23.65
N GLU A 321 -6.94 -19.90 24.74
CA GLU A 321 -6.28 -19.13 25.78
C GLU A 321 -5.16 -19.92 26.47
N ALA A 322 -5.39 -21.20 26.78
CA ALA A 322 -4.37 -22.08 27.39
C ALA A 322 -3.20 -22.30 26.42
N LEU A 323 -3.50 -22.47 25.13
CA LEU A 323 -2.49 -22.59 24.07
C LEU A 323 -1.60 -21.33 24.01
N VAL A 324 -2.19 -20.15 24.02
CA VAL A 324 -1.44 -18.88 24.06
C VAL A 324 -0.59 -18.78 25.33
N GLN A 325 -1.10 -19.23 26.48
CA GLN A 325 -0.31 -19.26 27.72
C GLN A 325 0.93 -20.14 27.58
N SER A 326 0.81 -21.32 26.93
CA SER A 326 1.95 -22.20 26.68
C SER A 326 3.00 -21.51 25.79
N PHE A 327 2.58 -20.81 24.74
CA PHE A 327 3.48 -20.03 23.89
C PHE A 327 4.19 -18.89 24.64
N VAL A 328 3.44 -18.14 25.44
CA VAL A 328 4.03 -17.08 26.31
C VAL A 328 5.06 -17.66 27.29
N ARG A 329 4.82 -18.86 27.82
CA ARG A 329 5.75 -19.53 28.74
C ARG A 329 7.07 -19.87 28.05
N VAL A 330 7.05 -20.32 26.79
CA VAL A 330 8.25 -20.53 25.96
C VAL A 330 9.01 -19.21 25.80
N GLY A 331 8.34 -18.17 25.33
CA GLY A 331 8.95 -16.85 25.08
C GLY A 331 9.60 -16.24 26.33
N ASN A 332 8.99 -16.37 27.50
CA ASN A 332 9.54 -15.84 28.75
C ASN A 332 10.93 -16.42 29.11
N ILE A 333 11.22 -17.63 28.65
CA ILE A 333 12.52 -18.28 28.90
C ILE A 333 13.46 -18.05 27.70
N ALA A 334 12.95 -18.17 26.50
CA ALA A 334 13.72 -18.17 25.26
C ALA A 334 14.29 -16.82 24.86
N ARG A 335 13.57 -15.70 25.10
CA ARG A 335 13.96 -14.35 24.64
C ARG A 335 15.29 -13.83 25.13
N SER A 336 15.76 -14.31 26.27
CA SER A 336 17.05 -13.90 26.85
C SER A 336 18.22 -14.79 26.41
N VAL A 337 17.99 -15.75 25.51
CA VAL A 337 18.95 -16.78 25.15
C VAL A 337 19.40 -16.59 23.70
N THR A 338 20.69 -16.74 23.47
CA THR A 338 21.22 -16.89 22.13
C THR A 338 20.97 -18.31 21.66
N GLY A 339 20.23 -18.49 20.54
CA GLY A 339 19.91 -19.80 19.99
C GLY A 339 21.15 -20.58 19.56
N GLY A 340 21.03 -21.91 19.57
CA GLY A 340 22.03 -22.84 19.08
C GLY A 340 21.36 -23.99 18.32
N THR A 341 22.16 -24.91 17.79
CA THR A 341 21.64 -26.13 17.14
C THR A 341 21.11 -27.08 18.21
N VAL A 342 19.90 -27.61 17.98
CA VAL A 342 19.31 -28.65 18.83
C VAL A 342 19.93 -30.01 18.49
N ASP A 343 20.50 -30.66 19.49
CA ASP A 343 21.06 -32.01 19.35
C ASP A 343 20.18 -33.05 20.08
N PRO A 344 19.38 -33.86 19.38
CA PRO A 344 18.55 -34.90 19.99
C PRO A 344 19.33 -35.95 20.83
N ALA A 345 20.63 -36.14 20.57
CA ALA A 345 21.45 -37.07 21.34
C ALA A 345 21.70 -36.60 22.80
N LEU A 346 21.45 -35.31 23.09
CA LEU A 346 21.54 -34.71 24.43
C LEU A 346 20.22 -34.76 25.22
N PHE A 347 19.15 -35.29 24.64
CA PHE A 347 17.87 -35.44 25.32
C PHE A 347 17.99 -36.51 26.45
N LYS A 348 17.48 -36.15 27.63
CA LYS A 348 17.47 -37.00 28.80
C LYS A 348 16.07 -37.52 29.15
N ALA A 349 15.04 -36.82 28.70
CA ALA A 349 13.64 -37.11 28.95
C ALA A 349 12.89 -37.31 27.60
N GLU A 350 11.87 -38.17 27.63
CA GLU A 350 11.03 -38.42 26.43
C GLU A 350 10.30 -37.18 25.96
N GLU A 351 9.95 -36.27 26.88
CA GLU A 351 9.23 -35.04 26.63
C GLU A 351 10.03 -34.03 25.76
N GLU A 352 11.38 -34.10 25.80
CA GLU A 352 12.23 -33.27 24.94
C GLU A 352 12.08 -33.67 23.46
N GLY A 353 12.05 -35.00 23.19
CA GLY A 353 11.82 -35.55 21.85
C GLY A 353 10.37 -35.34 21.38
N ALA A 354 9.40 -35.48 22.29
CA ALA A 354 7.99 -35.22 22.00
C ALA A 354 7.73 -33.76 21.65
N LEU A 355 8.36 -32.82 22.37
CA LEU A 355 8.26 -31.39 22.07
C LEU A 355 8.86 -31.06 20.69
N LEU A 356 10.06 -31.57 20.38
CA LEU A 356 10.67 -31.35 19.07
C LEU A 356 9.78 -31.89 17.94
N SER A 357 9.21 -33.12 18.10
CA SER A 357 8.33 -33.71 17.11
C SER A 357 7.03 -32.91 16.91
N ALA A 358 6.41 -32.45 18.00
CA ALA A 358 5.20 -31.63 17.94
C ALA A 358 5.48 -30.28 17.25
N TYR A 359 6.61 -29.66 17.55
CA TYR A 359 7.03 -28.43 16.88
C TYR A 359 7.23 -28.66 15.37
N GLN A 360 7.97 -29.72 14.98
CA GLN A 360 8.19 -30.01 13.57
C GLN A 360 6.88 -30.28 12.80
N ALA A 361 5.91 -30.92 13.44
CA ALA A 361 4.59 -31.14 12.85
C ALA A 361 3.81 -29.82 12.67
N ALA A 362 3.86 -28.93 13.66
CA ALA A 362 3.21 -27.62 13.58
C ALA A 362 3.87 -26.73 12.51
N ALA A 363 5.20 -26.70 12.46
CA ALA A 363 5.95 -25.95 11.46
C ALA A 363 5.68 -26.45 10.02
N ALA A 364 5.62 -27.77 9.82
CA ALA A 364 5.28 -28.37 8.54
C ALA A 364 3.86 -28.01 8.09
N ALA A 365 2.86 -28.10 8.99
CA ALA A 365 1.47 -27.72 8.68
C ALA A 365 1.34 -26.24 8.29
N ARG A 366 2.09 -25.35 8.96
CA ARG A 366 2.15 -23.93 8.57
C ARG A 366 2.73 -23.72 7.18
N ALA A 367 3.83 -24.41 6.87
CA ALA A 367 4.51 -24.30 5.57
C ALA A 367 3.66 -24.86 4.42
N GLU A 368 2.84 -25.87 4.67
CA GLU A 368 1.95 -26.49 3.67
C GLU A 368 0.61 -25.75 3.53
N GLY A 369 0.33 -24.75 4.37
CA GLY A 369 -0.93 -24.00 4.35
C GLY A 369 -2.15 -24.82 4.78
N GLU A 370 -1.95 -25.85 5.57
CA GLU A 370 -3.01 -26.73 6.09
C GLU A 370 -3.77 -26.06 7.26
N ASP A 371 -4.85 -26.72 7.75
CA ASP A 371 -5.47 -26.31 9.01
C ASP A 371 -4.53 -26.63 10.18
N THR A 372 -3.83 -25.58 10.63
CA THR A 372 -2.77 -25.68 11.64
C THR A 372 -3.28 -25.89 13.06
N LEU A 373 -4.56 -25.64 13.34
CA LEU A 373 -5.11 -25.65 14.70
C LEU A 373 -4.88 -26.97 15.47
N PRO A 374 -5.06 -28.17 14.88
CA PRO A 374 -4.79 -29.42 15.58
C PRO A 374 -3.33 -29.60 15.96
N THR A 375 -2.40 -29.21 15.09
CA THR A 375 -0.95 -29.30 15.32
C THR A 375 -0.49 -28.25 16.33
N GLU A 376 -1.04 -27.06 16.32
CA GLU A 376 -0.78 -26.02 17.33
C GLU A 376 -1.25 -26.46 18.72
N GLN A 377 -2.43 -27.05 18.82
CA GLN A 377 -2.93 -27.60 20.09
C GLN A 377 -2.07 -28.77 20.59
N ALA A 378 -1.55 -29.59 19.66
CA ALA A 378 -0.61 -30.67 20.02
C ALA A 378 0.72 -30.07 20.52
N LEU A 379 1.24 -29.02 19.87
CA LEU A 379 2.42 -28.29 20.31
C LEU A 379 2.23 -27.70 21.72
N GLY A 380 1.11 -27.02 21.97
CA GLY A 380 0.78 -26.46 23.29
C GLY A 380 0.80 -27.52 24.39
N ARG A 381 0.15 -28.66 24.16
CA ARG A 381 0.18 -29.79 25.11
C ARG A 381 1.60 -30.34 25.33
N ALA A 382 2.40 -30.43 24.27
CA ALA A 382 3.79 -30.90 24.38
C ALA A 382 4.66 -29.88 25.16
N ILE A 383 4.43 -28.58 24.98
CA ILE A 383 5.07 -27.51 25.77
C ILE A 383 4.74 -27.67 27.26
N ASP A 384 3.47 -27.83 27.61
CA ASP A 384 3.05 -27.97 29.00
C ASP A 384 3.64 -29.25 29.64
N THR A 385 3.56 -30.36 28.94
CA THR A 385 4.15 -31.65 29.41
C THR A 385 5.68 -31.53 29.60
N PHE A 386 6.36 -30.86 28.67
CA PHE A 386 7.80 -30.59 28.79
C PHE A 386 8.11 -29.74 30.06
N PHE A 387 7.41 -28.67 30.29
CA PHE A 387 7.68 -27.83 31.46
C PHE A 387 7.30 -28.49 32.80
N ASP A 388 6.38 -29.45 32.79
CA ASP A 388 5.98 -30.19 33.99
C ASP A 388 6.99 -31.30 34.35
N ALA A 389 7.60 -31.92 33.33
CA ALA A 389 8.50 -33.07 33.50
C ALA A 389 10.00 -32.67 33.46
N VAL A 390 10.36 -31.59 32.75
CA VAL A 390 11.75 -31.27 32.43
C VAL A 390 12.20 -29.98 33.14
N MET A 391 13.25 -30.06 33.93
CA MET A 391 13.91 -28.90 34.51
C MET A 391 14.84 -28.27 33.46
N VAL A 392 14.43 -27.17 32.83
CA VAL A 392 15.18 -26.50 31.74
C VAL A 392 16.63 -26.18 32.20
N MET A 393 16.81 -25.66 33.43
CA MET A 393 18.10 -25.32 34.02
C MET A 393 18.81 -26.54 34.57
N ASP A 394 19.20 -27.50 33.72
CA ASP A 394 19.96 -28.68 34.11
C ASP A 394 21.35 -28.32 34.63
N LYS A 395 21.90 -29.18 35.48
CA LYS A 395 23.27 -29.06 36.03
C LYS A 395 24.34 -29.26 34.94
N ASP A 396 24.09 -30.11 33.98
CA ASP A 396 24.93 -30.26 32.81
C ASP A 396 24.71 -29.10 31.84
N ALA A 397 25.75 -28.28 31.65
CA ALA A 397 25.69 -27.06 30.83
C ALA A 397 25.27 -27.36 29.35
N ARG A 398 25.70 -28.49 28.77
CA ARG A 398 25.35 -28.87 27.40
C ARG A 398 23.86 -29.21 27.27
N VAL A 399 23.32 -29.92 28.25
CA VAL A 399 21.89 -30.29 28.29
C VAL A 399 21.05 -29.04 28.50
N LYS A 400 21.44 -28.15 29.41
CA LYS A 400 20.80 -26.87 29.63
C LYS A 400 20.77 -26.05 28.35
N GLU A 401 21.90 -25.90 27.67
CA GLU A 401 22.03 -25.12 26.44
C GLU A 401 21.16 -25.71 25.32
N ASN A 402 21.14 -27.04 25.18
CA ASN A 402 20.30 -27.72 24.22
C ASN A 402 18.79 -27.50 24.43
N ARG A 403 18.33 -27.57 25.70
CA ARG A 403 16.93 -27.25 26.08
C ARG A 403 16.55 -25.81 25.78
N LEU A 404 17.44 -24.88 26.09
CA LEU A 404 17.25 -23.48 25.78
C LEU A 404 17.22 -23.22 24.26
N SER A 405 18.06 -23.91 23.50
CA SER A 405 18.06 -23.84 22.03
C SER A 405 16.76 -24.38 21.43
N LEU A 406 16.21 -25.48 21.97
CA LEU A 406 14.89 -25.99 21.55
C LEU A 406 13.78 -24.98 21.80
N LEU A 407 13.73 -24.37 22.99
CA LEU A 407 12.73 -23.37 23.30
C LEU A 407 12.92 -22.10 22.45
N LYS A 408 14.16 -21.71 22.19
CA LYS A 408 14.47 -20.55 21.33
C LYS A 408 14.01 -20.77 19.88
N MET A 409 14.27 -21.94 19.33
CA MET A 409 13.82 -22.31 17.99
C MET A 409 12.29 -22.23 17.87
N ILE A 410 11.55 -22.68 18.89
CA ILE A 410 10.08 -22.57 18.93
C ILE A 410 9.64 -21.11 19.05
N ASP A 411 10.24 -20.31 19.94
CA ASP A 411 9.89 -18.90 20.12
C ASP A 411 10.14 -18.08 18.87
N ASP A 412 11.27 -18.29 18.20
CA ASP A 412 11.59 -17.57 16.95
C ASP A 412 10.55 -17.80 15.88
N ASP A 413 10.13 -19.04 15.67
CA ASP A 413 9.11 -19.41 14.71
C ASP A 413 7.71 -18.87 15.10
N LEU A 414 7.36 -18.88 16.39
CA LEU A 414 6.11 -18.28 16.87
C LEU A 414 6.09 -16.76 16.66
N LEU A 415 7.24 -16.08 16.85
CA LEU A 415 7.37 -14.64 16.64
C LEU A 415 7.19 -14.21 15.18
N GLU A 416 7.46 -15.09 14.22
CA GLU A 416 7.14 -14.82 12.81
C GLU A 416 5.63 -14.58 12.61
N THR A 417 4.80 -15.27 13.40
CA THR A 417 3.34 -15.08 13.37
C THR A 417 2.92 -13.91 14.27
N ALA A 418 3.28 -13.96 15.55
CA ALA A 418 2.85 -12.94 16.52
C ALA A 418 3.70 -12.96 17.80
N ASP A 419 3.85 -11.82 18.44
CA ASP A 419 4.31 -11.72 19.81
C ASP A 419 3.17 -12.03 20.78
N TYR A 420 2.95 -13.29 21.08
CA TYR A 420 1.87 -13.75 21.96
C TYR A 420 1.90 -13.15 23.38
N SER A 421 3.05 -12.61 23.82
CA SER A 421 3.13 -11.94 25.14
C SER A 421 2.32 -10.63 25.22
N LYS A 422 1.87 -10.11 24.09
CA LYS A 422 1.01 -8.92 24.02
C LYS A 422 -0.47 -9.25 24.18
N ILE A 423 -0.84 -10.52 24.06
CA ILE A 423 -2.23 -10.97 24.16
C ILE A 423 -2.69 -10.86 25.62
N VAL A 424 -3.83 -10.20 25.81
CA VAL A 424 -4.51 -10.09 27.10
C VAL A 424 -5.47 -11.25 27.25
N LEU A 425 -5.15 -12.15 28.18
CA LEU A 425 -5.99 -13.29 28.54
C LEU A 425 -6.92 -12.91 29.69
N ASN A 426 -8.17 -13.40 29.67
CA ASN A 426 -9.18 -13.10 30.70
C ASN A 426 -9.06 -13.98 31.94
#